data_c81e6682ba80705b9086a1e660281c00
#
_entry.id   c81e6682ba80705b9086a1e660281c00
#
_cell.length_a   1.000
_cell.length_b   1.000
_cell.length_c   1.000
_cell.angle_alpha   90.00
_cell.angle_beta   90.00
_cell.angle_gamma   90.00
#
_symmetry.space_group_name_H-M   'P 1'
#
loop_
_entity.id
_entity.type
_entity.pdbx_description
1 polymer ?
#
loop_
_entity_poly.entity_id
_entity_poly.type
_entity_poly.pdbx_seq_one_letter_code
_entity_poly.pdbx_strand_id
1 'polypeptide(L)'
;MKQLSFILCLAGIVLSACTVGKQEDLKGIAEELCQYVPDHQLLERSRDYMTDDFYALLDTMFNLPEHEAMDHEWLYYFVTGNGGTIADFSVDTVEMKDATHAIALLTVRQMWEDSTYTDDEDAEEHRLYMEKVDGKWLMSDFDEHKQDCIRHIAIWRKEEAQRQAISDYLAKEIGRDYLQGEVCIPVLMLVATEDDSDDEARIWGDFWVFNYNLVGDTLKTVSGGNHSGCMYLAKDGDKLRVTRFEQTEDGAGNEESAKRIFGSHYDVYQGMHSNEDVREAVRQEQLRQYIQANDLQATCYQDYGWDAVKL
;
A
#
# COMPACT_ATOMS: atom_id res chain seq x y z
N MET A 1 21.38 -89.72 -1.22
CA MET A 1 22.23 -88.91 -2.00
C MET A 1 21.66 -87.48 -1.94
N LYS A 2 22.25 -86.63 -1.09
CA LYS A 2 21.81 -85.23 -0.87
C LYS A 2 22.78 -84.31 -1.63
N GLN A 3 22.26 -83.59 -2.62
CA GLN A 3 23.05 -82.52 -3.29
C GLN A 3 22.94 -81.24 -2.47
N LEU A 4 24.10 -80.72 -2.08
CA LEU A 4 24.26 -79.42 -1.47
C LEU A 4 24.47 -78.37 -2.61
N SER A 5 23.53 -77.47 -2.74
CA SER A 5 23.71 -76.29 -3.62
C SER A 5 24.37 -75.13 -2.82
N PHE A 6 25.55 -74.75 -3.24
CA PHE A 6 26.24 -73.59 -2.74
C PHE A 6 25.68 -72.36 -3.43
N ILE A 7 25.08 -71.45 -2.68
CA ILE A 7 24.71 -70.12 -3.15
C ILE A 7 25.87 -69.17 -2.84
N LEU A 8 26.51 -68.64 -3.87
CA LEU A 8 27.53 -67.63 -3.79
C LEU A 8 26.82 -66.25 -3.68
N CYS A 9 26.85 -65.63 -2.52
CA CYS A 9 26.45 -64.23 -2.36
C CYS A 9 27.59 -63.33 -2.81
N LEU A 10 27.46 -62.71 -3.99
CA LEU A 10 28.28 -61.58 -4.39
C LEU A 10 27.80 -60.33 -3.63
N ALA A 11 28.55 -59.91 -2.63
CA ALA A 11 28.37 -58.59 -2.02
C ALA A 11 28.91 -57.53 -2.97
N GLY A 12 28.00 -56.88 -3.68
CA GLY A 12 28.31 -55.66 -4.46
C GLY A 12 28.55 -54.50 -3.52
N ILE A 13 29.80 -54.10 -3.36
CA ILE A 13 30.17 -52.86 -2.71
C ILE A 13 29.78 -51.72 -3.65
N VAL A 14 28.66 -51.07 -3.38
CA VAL A 14 28.30 -49.80 -4.03
C VAL A 14 29.20 -48.74 -3.40
N LEU A 15 30.29 -48.41 -4.06
CA LEU A 15 31.05 -47.21 -3.79
C LEU A 15 30.16 -45.99 -4.17
N SER A 16 29.42 -45.46 -3.21
CA SER A 16 28.87 -44.10 -3.29
C SER A 16 30.05 -43.16 -3.41
N ALA A 17 30.37 -42.76 -4.63
CA ALA A 17 31.21 -41.60 -4.85
C ALA A 17 30.45 -40.37 -4.33
N CYS A 18 30.72 -39.97 -3.08
CA CYS A 18 30.39 -38.66 -2.63
C CYS A 18 31.17 -37.69 -3.52
N THR A 19 30.49 -37.15 -4.52
CA THR A 19 30.93 -35.89 -5.13
C THR A 19 30.88 -34.88 -3.99
N VAL A 20 32.04 -34.51 -3.44
CA VAL A 20 32.20 -33.35 -2.61
C VAL A 20 31.88 -32.17 -3.52
N GLY A 21 30.58 -31.82 -3.63
CA GLY A 21 30.13 -30.57 -4.22
C GLY A 21 30.87 -29.45 -3.47
N LYS A 22 31.45 -28.52 -4.17
CA LYS A 22 32.00 -27.32 -3.59
C LYS A 22 30.92 -26.74 -2.67
N GLN A 23 31.19 -26.69 -1.38
CA GLN A 23 30.28 -26.05 -0.42
C GLN A 23 30.11 -24.61 -0.90
N GLU A 24 28.87 -24.19 -1.17
CA GLU A 24 28.58 -22.84 -1.62
C GLU A 24 29.03 -21.86 -0.54
N ASP A 25 29.69 -20.79 -0.95
CA ASP A 25 30.07 -19.70 -0.07
C ASP A 25 28.85 -18.79 0.16
N LEU A 26 27.96 -19.23 1.04
CA LEU A 26 26.75 -18.49 1.36
C LEU A 26 27.03 -17.14 2.01
N LYS A 27 28.14 -17.02 2.75
CA LYS A 27 28.53 -15.75 3.35
C LYS A 27 28.89 -14.73 2.27
N GLY A 28 29.74 -15.10 1.32
CA GLY A 28 30.10 -14.22 0.20
C GLY A 28 28.89 -13.87 -0.67
N ILE A 29 27.95 -14.80 -0.84
CA ILE A 29 26.68 -14.54 -1.55
C ILE A 29 25.82 -13.53 -0.77
N ALA A 30 25.67 -13.68 0.54
CA ALA A 30 24.94 -12.73 1.36
C ALA A 30 25.59 -11.32 1.32
N GLU A 31 26.92 -11.24 1.38
CA GLU A 31 27.68 -9.98 1.25
C GLU A 31 27.45 -9.33 -0.12
N GLU A 32 27.35 -10.12 -1.19
CA GLU A 32 26.96 -9.61 -2.52
C GLU A 32 25.54 -9.07 -2.55
N LEU A 33 24.57 -9.82 -2.03
CA LEU A 33 23.16 -9.41 -1.99
C LEU A 33 22.94 -8.13 -1.18
N CYS A 34 23.65 -7.94 -0.08
CA CYS A 34 23.60 -6.73 0.73
C CYS A 34 23.87 -5.44 -0.05
N GLN A 35 24.67 -5.51 -1.12
CA GLN A 35 24.99 -4.34 -1.96
C GLN A 35 23.77 -3.87 -2.80
N TYR A 36 22.72 -4.68 -2.87
CA TYR A 36 21.52 -4.44 -3.65
C TYR A 36 20.26 -4.30 -2.79
N VAL A 37 20.42 -4.12 -1.48
CA VAL A 37 19.30 -3.76 -0.59
C VAL A 37 18.81 -2.36 -0.98
N PRO A 38 17.51 -2.16 -1.20
CA PRO A 38 16.96 -0.89 -1.70
C PRO A 38 16.81 0.14 -0.57
N ASP A 39 17.93 0.66 -0.07
CA ASP A 39 17.92 1.71 0.94
C ASP A 39 18.37 3.02 0.29
N HIS A 40 17.54 4.06 0.34
CA HIS A 40 17.74 5.35 -0.34
C HIS A 40 18.06 5.22 -1.86
N GLN A 41 17.71 4.10 -2.48
CA GLN A 41 18.06 3.79 -3.86
C GLN A 41 16.83 3.41 -4.68
N LEU A 42 16.99 3.49 -6.01
CA LEU A 42 15.98 3.00 -6.92
C LEU A 42 15.83 1.48 -6.80
N LEU A 43 14.64 1.01 -6.55
CA LEU A 43 14.30 -0.42 -6.44
C LEU A 43 14.75 -1.23 -7.68
N GLU A 44 14.75 -0.62 -8.86
CA GLU A 44 15.16 -1.26 -10.12
C GLU A 44 16.56 -1.89 -10.06
N ARG A 45 17.48 -1.33 -9.27
CA ARG A 45 18.84 -1.88 -9.10
C ARG A 45 18.85 -3.25 -8.42
N SER A 46 17.82 -3.53 -7.64
CA SER A 46 17.68 -4.76 -6.86
C SER A 46 17.00 -5.90 -7.64
N ARG A 47 16.43 -5.60 -8.80
CA ARG A 47 15.60 -6.54 -9.57
C ARG A 47 16.22 -7.91 -9.79
N ASP A 48 17.45 -7.95 -10.23
CA ASP A 48 18.14 -9.20 -10.56
C ASP A 48 18.68 -9.96 -9.32
N TYR A 49 18.51 -9.37 -8.15
CA TYR A 49 19.01 -9.87 -6.87
C TYR A 49 17.91 -10.20 -5.88
N MET A 50 16.65 -10.00 -6.28
CA MET A 50 15.44 -10.34 -5.51
C MET A 50 14.64 -11.45 -6.17
N THR A 51 13.84 -12.15 -5.37
CA THR A 51 12.78 -13.02 -5.91
C THR A 51 11.69 -12.17 -6.56
N ASP A 52 11.06 -12.69 -7.60
CA ASP A 52 10.05 -11.95 -8.37
C ASP A 52 8.86 -11.48 -7.49
N ASP A 53 8.45 -12.30 -6.53
CA ASP A 53 7.34 -11.98 -5.64
C ASP A 53 7.69 -10.89 -4.62
N PHE A 54 8.90 -10.91 -4.06
CA PHE A 54 9.33 -9.85 -3.14
C PHE A 54 9.53 -8.53 -3.88
N TYR A 55 10.16 -8.56 -5.04
CA TYR A 55 10.30 -7.38 -5.90
C TYR A 55 8.93 -6.77 -6.26
N ALA A 56 7.96 -7.60 -6.69
CA ALA A 56 6.63 -7.13 -7.07
C ALA A 56 5.86 -6.50 -5.90
N LEU A 57 6.04 -6.99 -4.68
CA LEU A 57 5.45 -6.37 -3.49
C LEU A 57 6.04 -4.98 -3.23
N LEU A 58 7.37 -4.86 -3.24
CA LEU A 58 8.04 -3.57 -3.06
C LEU A 58 7.68 -2.60 -4.18
N ASP A 59 7.68 -3.05 -5.43
CA ASP A 59 7.29 -2.24 -6.59
C ASP A 59 5.85 -1.71 -6.44
N THR A 60 4.93 -2.56 -5.97
CA THR A 60 3.55 -2.13 -5.66
C THR A 60 3.54 -1.04 -4.59
N MET A 61 4.27 -1.23 -3.48
CA MET A 61 4.33 -0.27 -2.39
C MET A 61 4.94 1.08 -2.82
N PHE A 62 6.03 1.07 -3.58
CA PHE A 62 6.67 2.28 -4.09
C PHE A 62 5.81 3.06 -5.10
N ASN A 63 4.84 2.39 -5.74
CA ASN A 63 3.93 2.99 -6.71
C ASN A 63 2.54 3.30 -6.14
N LEU A 64 2.35 3.20 -4.81
CA LEU A 64 1.12 3.69 -4.18
C LEU A 64 1.00 5.21 -4.33
N PRO A 65 -0.23 5.77 -4.33
CA PRO A 65 -0.44 7.21 -4.40
C PRO A 65 0.34 7.96 -3.31
N GLU A 66 0.80 9.18 -3.63
CA GLU A 66 1.66 9.98 -2.73
C GLU A 66 1.06 10.21 -1.33
N HIS A 67 -0.26 10.33 -1.22
CA HIS A 67 -0.93 10.51 0.08
C HIS A 67 -0.83 9.25 0.97
N GLU A 68 -0.59 8.08 0.37
CA GLU A 68 -0.31 6.83 1.06
C GLU A 68 1.19 6.64 1.31
N ALA A 69 2.05 7.36 0.57
CA ALA A 69 3.51 7.20 0.66
C ALA A 69 4.06 7.64 2.02
N MET A 70 3.42 8.60 2.70
CA MET A 70 3.81 9.03 4.05
C MET A 70 3.73 7.90 5.08
N ASP A 71 2.74 7.00 4.94
CA ASP A 71 2.59 5.83 5.81
C ASP A 71 3.61 4.72 5.49
N HIS A 72 4.35 4.90 4.38
CA HIS A 72 5.34 3.94 3.87
C HIS A 72 6.75 4.55 3.79
N GLU A 73 7.00 5.65 4.48
CA GLU A 73 8.30 6.31 4.52
C GLU A 73 9.43 5.35 4.90
N TRP A 74 9.15 4.33 5.73
CA TRP A 74 10.08 3.27 6.09
C TRP A 74 10.62 2.50 4.87
N LEU A 75 9.91 2.42 3.74
CA LEU A 75 10.43 1.80 2.51
C LEU A 75 11.57 2.60 1.87
N TYR A 76 11.53 3.92 2.00
CA TYR A 76 12.63 4.75 1.56
C TYR A 76 13.88 4.54 2.41
N TYR A 77 13.67 4.33 3.70
CA TYR A 77 14.70 4.02 4.68
C TYR A 77 14.68 2.52 5.03
N PHE A 78 14.78 1.68 4.04
CA PHE A 78 14.53 0.23 4.12
C PHE A 78 15.33 -0.46 5.24
N VAL A 79 16.53 0.06 5.55
CA VAL A 79 17.42 -0.43 6.61
C VAL A 79 17.71 0.65 7.64
N THR A 80 17.95 1.88 7.20
CA THR A 80 18.53 2.93 8.05
C THR A 80 17.51 3.72 8.88
N GLY A 81 16.22 3.44 8.75
CA GLY A 81 15.19 4.24 9.42
C GLY A 81 15.17 5.67 8.92
N ASN A 82 15.50 6.66 9.75
CA ASN A 82 15.42 8.06 9.39
C ASN A 82 16.79 8.77 9.53
N GLY A 83 17.39 9.21 8.45
CA GLY A 83 18.46 10.20 8.47
C GLY A 83 19.90 9.68 8.41
N GLY A 84 20.11 8.38 8.32
CA GLY A 84 21.42 7.78 8.06
C GLY A 84 21.51 7.20 6.66
N THR A 85 22.73 6.87 6.23
CA THR A 85 22.98 6.05 5.04
C THR A 85 23.77 4.82 5.45
N ILE A 86 23.59 3.71 4.72
CA ILE A 86 24.40 2.51 4.97
C ILE A 86 25.86 2.81 4.64
N ALA A 87 26.73 2.67 5.64
CA ALA A 87 28.17 2.76 5.42
C ALA A 87 28.73 1.41 4.97
N ASP A 88 28.38 0.35 5.69
CA ASP A 88 28.71 -1.03 5.32
C ASP A 88 27.75 -2.04 5.99
N PHE A 89 27.77 -3.26 5.42
CA PHE A 89 27.16 -4.45 6.00
C PHE A 89 28.25 -5.41 6.48
N SER A 90 28.05 -6.00 7.65
CA SER A 90 28.82 -7.15 8.12
C SER A 90 27.92 -8.37 8.21
N VAL A 91 28.22 -9.41 7.44
CA VAL A 91 27.52 -10.70 7.55
C VAL A 91 28.14 -11.50 8.69
N ASP A 92 27.41 -11.65 9.77
CA ASP A 92 27.88 -12.33 10.97
C ASP A 92 27.80 -13.84 10.83
N THR A 93 26.60 -14.33 10.49
CA THR A 93 26.33 -15.76 10.27
C THR A 93 25.37 -15.98 9.14
N VAL A 94 25.43 -17.18 8.50
CA VAL A 94 24.42 -17.63 7.57
C VAL A 94 23.95 -19.02 7.98
N GLU A 95 22.66 -19.15 8.21
CA GLU A 95 22.00 -20.41 8.58
C GLU A 95 21.17 -20.95 7.43
N MET A 96 21.49 -22.15 6.96
CA MET A 96 20.63 -22.88 6.05
C MET A 96 19.37 -23.38 6.76
N LYS A 97 18.21 -23.05 6.25
CA LYS A 97 16.93 -23.59 6.75
C LYS A 97 16.53 -24.89 6.04
N ASP A 98 16.85 -24.97 4.76
CA ASP A 98 16.70 -26.18 3.92
C ASP A 98 17.62 -26.08 2.68
N ALA A 99 17.38 -26.90 1.65
CA ALA A 99 18.21 -26.93 0.45
C ALA A 99 18.14 -25.65 -0.42
N THR A 100 17.10 -24.83 -0.22
CA THR A 100 16.78 -23.66 -1.04
C THR A 100 16.57 -22.39 -0.23
N HIS A 101 16.57 -22.44 1.09
CA HIS A 101 16.36 -21.28 1.95
C HIS A 101 17.49 -21.13 2.96
N ALA A 102 17.93 -19.88 3.14
CA ALA A 102 18.92 -19.52 4.15
C ALA A 102 18.56 -18.14 4.76
N ILE A 103 19.06 -17.88 5.96
CA ILE A 103 18.94 -16.59 6.63
C ILE A 103 20.34 -16.14 7.00
N ALA A 104 20.72 -14.94 6.55
CA ALA A 104 21.92 -14.26 6.98
C ALA A 104 21.57 -13.28 8.10
N LEU A 105 22.34 -13.33 9.19
CA LEU A 105 22.32 -12.32 10.24
C LEU A 105 23.36 -11.28 9.89
N LEU A 106 22.94 -10.03 9.90
CA LEU A 106 23.73 -8.89 9.46
C LEU A 106 23.85 -7.88 10.59
N THR A 107 25.00 -7.23 10.67
CA THR A 107 25.18 -5.99 11.41
C THR A 107 25.34 -4.85 10.41
N VAL A 108 24.56 -3.79 10.55
CA VAL A 108 24.61 -2.62 9.67
C VAL A 108 25.24 -1.45 10.43
N ARG A 109 26.25 -0.86 9.82
CA ARG A 109 26.80 0.40 10.29
C ARG A 109 26.32 1.54 9.42
N GLN A 110 25.74 2.55 10.05
CA GLN A 110 25.23 3.72 9.39
C GLN A 110 26.22 4.89 9.49
N MET A 111 26.17 5.77 8.49
CA MET A 111 26.84 7.05 8.51
C MET A 111 25.78 8.16 8.57
N TRP A 112 25.90 9.05 9.53
CA TRP A 112 24.98 10.16 9.72
C TRP A 112 25.38 11.38 8.88
N GLU A 113 24.49 12.36 8.73
CA GLU A 113 24.71 13.58 7.92
C GLU A 113 25.96 14.36 8.32
N ASP A 114 26.35 14.32 9.60
CA ASP A 114 27.57 14.95 10.11
C ASP A 114 28.85 14.13 9.84
N SER A 115 28.74 13.06 9.06
CA SER A 115 29.82 12.10 8.75
C SER A 115 30.34 11.31 9.95
N THR A 116 29.57 11.24 11.02
CA THR A 116 29.83 10.28 12.12
C THR A 116 29.23 8.93 11.78
N TYR A 117 29.75 7.87 12.41
CA TYR A 117 29.27 6.51 12.25
C TYR A 117 28.54 6.06 13.52
N THR A 118 27.58 5.16 13.35
CA THR A 118 27.01 4.44 14.49
C THR A 118 28.10 3.66 15.21
N ASP A 119 28.18 3.77 16.53
CA ASP A 119 29.10 2.99 17.33
C ASP A 119 28.74 1.50 17.25
N ASP A 120 29.74 0.61 17.33
CA ASP A 120 29.54 -0.85 17.23
C ASP A 120 28.58 -1.40 18.31
N GLU A 121 28.43 -0.71 19.46
CA GLU A 121 27.52 -1.08 20.54
C GLU A 121 26.05 -0.73 20.21
N ASP A 122 25.83 0.20 19.29
CA ASP A 122 24.51 0.68 18.85
C ASP A 122 24.14 0.16 17.46
N ALA A 123 24.95 -0.70 16.85
CA ALA A 123 24.68 -1.28 15.55
C ALA A 123 23.48 -2.23 15.61
N GLU A 124 22.56 -2.08 14.67
CA GLU A 124 21.34 -2.90 14.62
C GLU A 124 21.58 -4.23 13.93
N GLU A 125 20.96 -5.30 14.46
CA GLU A 125 20.93 -6.61 13.81
C GLU A 125 19.79 -6.65 12.80
N HIS A 126 20.10 -7.10 11.59
CA HIS A 126 19.14 -7.29 10.50
C HIS A 126 19.16 -8.72 9.99
N ARG A 127 18.10 -9.14 9.31
CA ARG A 127 17.94 -10.47 8.71
C ARG A 127 17.70 -10.37 7.22
N LEU A 128 18.65 -10.90 6.45
CA LEU A 128 18.47 -11.12 5.03
C LEU A 128 17.97 -12.56 4.80
N TYR A 129 16.78 -12.70 4.28
CA TYR A 129 16.21 -13.99 3.87
C TYR A 129 16.60 -14.26 2.42
N MET A 130 17.15 -15.43 2.17
CA MET A 130 17.63 -15.84 0.86
C MET A 130 16.93 -17.09 0.37
N GLU A 131 16.54 -17.08 -0.90
CA GLU A 131 15.93 -18.23 -1.58
C GLU A 131 16.73 -18.59 -2.84
N LYS A 132 16.90 -19.89 -3.09
CA LYS A 132 17.59 -20.39 -4.26
C LYS A 132 16.62 -20.71 -5.38
N VAL A 133 16.53 -19.83 -6.37
CA VAL A 133 15.66 -19.96 -7.55
C VAL A 133 16.52 -20.26 -8.77
N ASP A 134 16.26 -21.33 -9.49
CA ASP A 134 16.99 -21.77 -10.68
C ASP A 134 18.52 -21.85 -10.49
N GLY A 135 18.94 -22.21 -9.28
CA GLY A 135 20.34 -22.39 -8.90
C GLY A 135 21.06 -21.09 -8.49
N LYS A 136 20.40 -19.94 -8.51
CA LYS A 136 20.90 -18.65 -8.04
C LYS A 136 20.24 -18.29 -6.70
N TRP A 137 21.04 -17.81 -5.76
CA TRP A 137 20.53 -17.26 -4.50
C TRP A 137 20.07 -15.82 -4.72
N LEU A 138 18.85 -15.51 -4.24
CA LEU A 138 18.21 -14.21 -4.34
C LEU A 138 17.70 -13.78 -2.95
N MET A 139 17.58 -12.49 -2.73
CA MET A 139 16.89 -11.91 -1.58
C MET A 139 15.40 -12.21 -1.69
N SER A 140 14.84 -12.92 -0.74
CA SER A 140 13.40 -13.26 -0.70
C SER A 140 12.63 -12.44 0.32
N ASP A 141 13.33 -11.85 1.29
CA ASP A 141 12.79 -10.91 2.28
C ASP A 141 13.93 -10.20 3.00
N PHE A 142 13.63 -9.10 3.68
CA PHE A 142 14.52 -8.40 4.59
C PHE A 142 13.71 -7.96 5.82
N ASP A 143 14.15 -8.33 7.03
CA ASP A 143 13.49 -7.99 8.29
C ASP A 143 11.96 -8.24 8.33
N GLU A 144 11.48 -9.26 7.59
CA GLU A 144 10.06 -9.60 7.48
C GLU A 144 9.20 -8.50 6.80
N HIS A 145 9.81 -7.58 6.04
CA HIS A 145 9.10 -6.51 5.31
C HIS A 145 8.07 -7.04 4.32
N LYS A 146 8.26 -8.26 3.80
CA LYS A 146 7.30 -8.91 2.92
C LYS A 146 5.90 -9.00 3.53
N GLN A 147 5.82 -9.38 4.81
CA GLN A 147 4.52 -9.47 5.51
C GLN A 147 3.92 -8.09 5.74
N ASP A 148 4.73 -7.09 6.03
CA ASP A 148 4.27 -5.72 6.16
C ASP A 148 3.74 -5.17 4.85
N CYS A 149 4.44 -5.36 3.74
CA CYS A 149 3.96 -5.01 2.40
C CYS A 149 2.61 -5.67 2.08
N ILE A 150 2.48 -6.99 2.31
CA ILE A 150 1.24 -7.72 2.06
C ILE A 150 0.09 -7.10 2.86
N ARG A 151 0.31 -6.82 4.15
CA ARG A 151 -0.70 -6.21 5.02
C ARG A 151 -1.11 -4.82 4.55
N HIS A 152 -0.15 -3.94 4.27
CA HIS A 152 -0.40 -2.57 3.83
C HIS A 152 -1.13 -2.53 2.49
N ILE A 153 -0.69 -3.32 1.51
CA ILE A 153 -1.36 -3.42 0.21
C ILE A 153 -2.80 -3.92 0.36
N ALA A 154 -3.05 -4.87 1.27
CA ALA A 154 -4.40 -5.38 1.52
C ALA A 154 -5.31 -4.30 2.14
N ILE A 155 -4.81 -3.54 3.12
CA ILE A 155 -5.53 -2.43 3.74
C ILE A 155 -5.85 -1.37 2.68
N TRP A 156 -4.84 -0.90 1.95
CA TRP A 156 -5.02 0.10 0.90
C TRP A 156 -6.05 -0.33 -0.16
N ARG A 157 -5.97 -1.57 -0.65
CA ARG A 157 -6.93 -2.10 -1.65
C ARG A 157 -8.36 -2.11 -1.11
N LYS A 158 -8.52 -2.42 0.18
CA LYS A 158 -9.83 -2.41 0.84
C LYS A 158 -10.39 -0.99 0.90
N GLU A 159 -9.60 -0.02 1.36
CA GLU A 159 -9.99 1.37 1.46
C GLU A 159 -10.31 1.98 0.09
N GLU A 160 -9.51 1.67 -0.92
CA GLU A 160 -9.78 2.12 -2.29
C GLU A 160 -11.08 1.52 -2.85
N ALA A 161 -11.34 0.24 -2.59
CA ALA A 161 -12.61 -0.39 -2.97
C ALA A 161 -13.82 0.26 -2.27
N GLN A 162 -13.67 0.66 -1.00
CA GLN A 162 -14.70 1.41 -0.25
C GLN A 162 -14.91 2.80 -0.85
N ARG A 163 -13.85 3.56 -1.11
CA ARG A 163 -13.92 4.89 -1.76
C ARG A 163 -14.59 4.81 -3.13
N GLN A 164 -14.22 3.83 -3.95
CA GLN A 164 -14.81 3.61 -5.26
C GLN A 164 -16.30 3.29 -5.19
N ALA A 165 -16.72 2.43 -4.25
CA ALA A 165 -18.13 2.08 -4.05
C ALA A 165 -18.97 3.31 -3.65
N ILE A 166 -18.45 4.16 -2.77
CA ILE A 166 -19.09 5.41 -2.37
C ILE A 166 -19.17 6.38 -3.55
N SER A 167 -18.06 6.58 -4.27
CA SER A 167 -18.01 7.47 -5.43
C SER A 167 -19.00 7.04 -6.52
N ASP A 168 -19.06 5.75 -6.79
CA ASP A 168 -20.00 5.16 -7.75
C ASP A 168 -21.47 5.42 -7.34
N TYR A 169 -21.78 5.23 -6.05
CA TYR A 169 -23.11 5.49 -5.51
C TYR A 169 -23.48 6.98 -5.60
N LEU A 170 -22.59 7.85 -5.16
CA LEU A 170 -22.81 9.30 -5.22
C LEU A 170 -23.03 9.80 -6.65
N ALA A 171 -22.20 9.37 -7.59
CA ALA A 171 -22.33 9.79 -8.98
C ALA A 171 -23.61 9.26 -9.63
N LYS A 172 -23.95 7.98 -9.42
CA LYS A 172 -25.04 7.28 -10.13
C LYS A 172 -26.41 7.46 -9.48
N GLU A 173 -26.48 7.46 -8.14
CA GLU A 173 -27.75 7.51 -7.41
C GLU A 173 -28.09 8.92 -6.92
N ILE A 174 -27.12 9.67 -6.44
CA ILE A 174 -27.32 11.04 -5.93
C ILE A 174 -27.12 12.07 -7.04
N GLY A 175 -26.02 11.96 -7.80
CA GLY A 175 -25.66 12.92 -8.82
C GLY A 175 -26.71 13.05 -9.94
N ARG A 176 -27.45 12.00 -10.24
CA ARG A 176 -28.53 12.01 -11.26
C ARG A 176 -29.70 12.92 -10.92
N ASP A 177 -29.90 13.24 -9.65
CA ASP A 177 -31.00 14.09 -9.20
C ASP A 177 -30.69 15.58 -9.38
N TYR A 178 -29.46 15.90 -9.75
CA TYR A 178 -28.98 17.24 -10.04
C TYR A 178 -29.01 17.57 -11.52
N LEU A 179 -28.92 18.86 -11.87
CA LEU A 179 -28.71 19.27 -13.25
C LEU A 179 -27.38 18.69 -13.75
N GLN A 180 -27.45 17.88 -14.80
CA GLN A 180 -26.31 17.13 -15.31
C GLN A 180 -25.30 18.05 -16.02
N GLY A 181 -24.02 17.80 -15.76
CA GLY A 181 -22.90 18.30 -16.54
C GLY A 181 -22.30 17.20 -17.44
N GLU A 182 -21.16 17.50 -18.05
CA GLU A 182 -20.40 16.52 -18.83
C GLU A 182 -19.79 15.44 -17.93
N VAL A 183 -19.39 15.80 -16.69
CA VAL A 183 -18.86 14.90 -15.69
C VAL A 183 -19.48 15.15 -14.31
N CYS A 184 -19.69 14.08 -13.56
CA CYS A 184 -20.10 14.12 -12.16
C CYS A 184 -18.94 13.63 -11.31
N ILE A 185 -18.41 14.51 -10.45
CA ILE A 185 -17.23 14.21 -9.60
C ILE A 185 -17.66 14.31 -8.14
N PRO A 186 -17.76 13.17 -7.44
CA PRO A 186 -17.95 13.15 -6.00
C PRO A 186 -16.71 13.63 -5.27
N VAL A 187 -16.91 14.22 -4.08
CA VAL A 187 -15.85 14.58 -3.14
C VAL A 187 -16.15 13.93 -1.80
N LEU A 188 -15.22 13.12 -1.34
CA LEU A 188 -15.36 12.29 -0.15
C LEU A 188 -14.54 12.87 1.00
N MET A 189 -15.20 13.33 2.06
CA MET A 189 -14.55 13.67 3.32
C MET A 189 -14.93 12.59 4.34
N LEU A 190 -14.08 11.58 4.49
CA LEU A 190 -14.34 10.47 5.39
C LEU A 190 -14.11 10.91 6.84
N VAL A 191 -15.07 10.63 7.70
CA VAL A 191 -15.06 10.97 9.14
C VAL A 191 -14.64 9.77 9.97
N ALA A 192 -15.20 8.60 9.66
CA ALA A 192 -14.89 7.34 10.33
C ALA A 192 -15.26 6.16 9.44
N THR A 193 -14.54 5.06 9.63
CA THR A 193 -14.83 3.76 9.01
C THR A 193 -14.87 2.71 10.10
N GLU A 194 -15.92 1.90 10.10
CA GLU A 194 -16.04 0.71 10.94
C GLU A 194 -16.31 -0.50 10.04
N ASP A 195 -15.40 -1.46 10.08
CA ASP A 195 -15.55 -2.73 9.38
C ASP A 195 -16.34 -3.70 10.27
N ASP A 196 -17.56 -4.01 9.88
CA ASP A 196 -18.39 -4.99 10.59
C ASP A 196 -17.94 -6.43 10.28
N SER A 197 -17.34 -6.63 9.10
CA SER A 197 -16.69 -7.87 8.63
C SER A 197 -15.79 -7.57 7.42
N ASP A 198 -15.16 -8.61 6.83
CA ASP A 198 -14.41 -8.46 5.57
C ASP A 198 -15.31 -8.06 4.39
N ASP A 199 -16.61 -8.33 4.49
CA ASP A 199 -17.59 -8.13 3.43
C ASP A 199 -18.57 -6.97 3.72
N GLU A 200 -18.52 -6.35 4.90
CA GLU A 200 -19.45 -5.30 5.33
C GLU A 200 -18.72 -4.18 6.10
N ALA A 201 -19.07 -2.93 5.79
CA ALA A 201 -18.50 -1.76 6.44
C ALA A 201 -19.54 -0.65 6.60
N ARG A 202 -19.33 0.19 7.62
CA ARG A 202 -20.05 1.45 7.81
C ARG A 202 -19.06 2.60 7.69
N ILE A 203 -19.41 3.58 6.85
CA ILE A 203 -18.53 4.73 6.57
C ILE A 203 -19.33 6.01 6.79
N TRP A 204 -18.88 6.79 7.76
CA TRP A 204 -19.41 8.11 8.02
C TRP A 204 -18.58 9.13 7.25
N GLY A 205 -19.27 10.07 6.62
CA GLY A 205 -18.61 11.09 5.85
C GLY A 205 -19.44 12.33 5.58
N ASP A 206 -18.74 13.36 5.17
CA ASP A 206 -19.29 14.58 4.59
C ASP A 206 -19.06 14.50 3.06
N PHE A 207 -20.08 14.01 2.36
CA PHE A 207 -19.99 13.70 0.94
C PHE A 207 -20.55 14.85 0.12
N TRP A 208 -19.88 15.16 -0.98
CA TRP A 208 -20.30 16.18 -1.92
C TRP A 208 -20.40 15.60 -3.30
N VAL A 209 -21.35 16.12 -4.09
CA VAL A 209 -21.50 15.78 -5.49
C VAL A 209 -21.43 17.07 -6.29
N PHE A 210 -20.60 17.10 -7.31
CA PHE A 210 -20.49 18.21 -8.23
C PHE A 210 -20.63 17.74 -9.68
N ASN A 211 -21.50 18.39 -10.43
CA ASN A 211 -21.61 18.23 -11.87
C ASN A 211 -20.87 19.38 -12.56
N TYR A 212 -19.98 19.07 -13.49
CA TYR A 212 -19.17 20.05 -14.20
C TYR A 212 -19.32 19.93 -15.70
N ASN A 213 -19.16 21.06 -16.39
CA ASN A 213 -18.85 21.13 -17.82
C ASN A 213 -17.39 21.52 -17.99
N LEU A 214 -16.68 20.89 -18.93
CA LEU A 214 -15.31 21.27 -19.27
C LEU A 214 -15.35 22.40 -20.33
N VAL A 215 -14.96 23.60 -19.96
CA VAL A 215 -14.92 24.78 -20.84
C VAL A 215 -13.48 25.26 -20.97
N GLY A 216 -12.82 24.93 -22.07
CA GLY A 216 -11.39 25.13 -22.23
C GLY A 216 -10.63 24.21 -21.27
N ASP A 217 -9.86 24.79 -20.37
CA ASP A 217 -9.11 24.11 -19.31
C ASP A 217 -9.77 24.21 -17.91
N THR A 218 -11.03 24.60 -17.86
CA THR A 218 -11.74 24.89 -16.61
C THR A 218 -12.96 23.99 -16.44
N LEU A 219 -13.03 23.28 -15.32
CA LEU A 219 -14.23 22.57 -14.85
C LEU A 219 -15.20 23.58 -14.26
N LYS A 220 -16.26 23.92 -15.00
CA LYS A 220 -17.32 24.84 -14.54
C LYS A 220 -18.42 24.10 -13.84
N THR A 221 -18.67 24.43 -12.58
CA THR A 221 -19.75 23.82 -11.80
C THR A 221 -21.10 24.17 -12.40
N VAL A 222 -21.88 23.13 -12.70
CA VAL A 222 -23.25 23.21 -13.20
C VAL A 222 -24.23 23.11 -12.04
N SER A 223 -24.00 22.17 -11.15
CA SER A 223 -24.82 21.90 -9.97
C SER A 223 -24.02 21.06 -8.96
N GLY A 224 -24.52 20.97 -7.75
CA GLY A 224 -23.93 20.11 -6.73
C GLY A 224 -24.61 20.30 -5.38
N GLY A 225 -24.23 19.49 -4.42
CA GLY A 225 -24.74 19.56 -3.07
C GLY A 225 -23.99 18.68 -2.08
N ASN A 226 -24.24 18.95 -0.80
CA ASN A 226 -23.70 18.19 0.32
C ASN A 226 -24.67 17.09 0.75
N HIS A 227 -24.11 15.95 1.13
CA HIS A 227 -24.83 14.75 1.54
C HIS A 227 -24.08 14.09 2.71
N SER A 228 -24.18 14.66 3.90
CA SER A 228 -23.51 14.09 5.07
C SER A 228 -24.30 12.91 5.63
N GLY A 229 -23.61 11.90 6.18
CA GLY A 229 -24.27 10.77 6.79
C GLY A 229 -23.43 9.51 6.92
N CYS A 230 -24.11 8.37 7.04
CA CYS A 230 -23.50 7.05 7.15
C CYS A 230 -23.90 6.17 5.97
N MET A 231 -22.93 5.70 5.21
CA MET A 231 -23.12 4.71 4.15
C MET A 231 -22.80 3.31 4.67
N TYR A 232 -23.66 2.37 4.34
CA TYR A 232 -23.52 0.94 4.65
C TYR A 232 -23.10 0.24 3.36
N LEU A 233 -21.95 -0.39 3.42
CA LEU A 233 -21.37 -1.12 2.30
C LEU A 233 -21.50 -2.61 2.54
N ALA A 234 -21.79 -3.36 1.49
CA ALA A 234 -21.72 -4.82 1.51
C ALA A 234 -21.19 -5.33 0.16
N LYS A 235 -20.62 -6.53 0.20
CA LYS A 235 -20.09 -7.21 -0.99
C LYS A 235 -21.23 -7.71 -1.88
N ASP A 236 -21.13 -7.45 -3.16
CA ASP A 236 -21.99 -7.96 -4.21
C ASP A 236 -21.13 -8.58 -5.32
N GLY A 237 -20.98 -9.89 -5.29
CA GLY A 237 -19.98 -10.60 -6.09
C GLY A 237 -18.57 -10.23 -5.63
N ASP A 238 -17.75 -9.73 -6.56
CA ASP A 238 -16.36 -9.35 -6.30
C ASP A 238 -16.19 -7.86 -5.95
N LYS A 239 -17.29 -7.11 -5.81
CA LYS A 239 -17.25 -5.66 -5.57
C LYS A 239 -18.02 -5.26 -4.33
N LEU A 240 -17.53 -4.23 -3.64
CA LEU A 240 -18.31 -3.54 -2.62
C LEU A 240 -19.35 -2.62 -3.27
N ARG A 241 -20.51 -2.49 -2.64
CA ARG A 241 -21.57 -1.56 -3.01
C ARG A 241 -22.20 -0.92 -1.79
N VAL A 242 -22.63 0.32 -1.94
CA VAL A 242 -23.50 0.98 -0.94
C VAL A 242 -24.88 0.34 -1.02
N THR A 243 -25.31 -0.26 0.09
CA THR A 243 -26.61 -0.93 0.23
C THR A 243 -27.65 -0.03 0.90
N ARG A 244 -27.20 0.91 1.71
CA ARG A 244 -28.03 1.90 2.42
C ARG A 244 -27.21 3.15 2.68
N PHE A 245 -27.87 4.30 2.57
CA PHE A 245 -27.34 5.59 2.99
C PHE A 245 -28.30 6.23 3.98
N GLU A 246 -27.83 6.47 5.20
CA GLU A 246 -28.54 7.23 6.23
C GLU A 246 -28.01 8.66 6.22
N GLN A 247 -28.75 9.53 5.54
CA GLN A 247 -28.38 10.92 5.32
C GLN A 247 -28.93 11.82 6.42
N THR A 248 -28.21 12.90 6.74
CA THR A 248 -28.71 13.97 7.63
C THR A 248 -29.89 14.69 6.99
N GLU A 249 -30.78 15.21 7.83
CA GLU A 249 -31.91 16.02 7.37
C GLU A 249 -31.43 17.41 6.97
N ASP A 250 -32.14 18.03 6.03
CA ASP A 250 -31.87 19.42 5.65
C ASP A 250 -32.52 20.42 6.61
N GLY A 251 -31.95 21.63 6.71
CA GLY A 251 -32.51 22.75 7.45
C GLY A 251 -32.53 22.54 8.96
N ALA A 252 -33.65 22.81 9.62
CA ALA A 252 -33.73 22.83 11.11
C ALA A 252 -33.49 21.46 11.76
N GLY A 253 -33.70 20.38 11.03
CA GLY A 253 -33.43 18.99 11.51
C GLY A 253 -31.99 18.53 11.38
N ASN A 254 -31.14 19.31 10.72
CA ASN A 254 -29.79 18.87 10.37
C ASN A 254 -28.95 18.51 11.61
N GLU A 255 -28.86 19.40 12.59
CA GLU A 255 -28.00 19.19 13.77
C GLU A 255 -28.46 17.97 14.59
N GLU A 256 -29.79 17.80 14.79
CA GLU A 256 -30.32 16.67 15.56
C GLU A 256 -30.08 15.34 14.83
N SER A 257 -30.36 15.30 13.54
CA SER A 257 -30.12 14.11 12.73
C SER A 257 -28.62 13.79 12.60
N ALA A 258 -27.75 14.80 12.45
CA ALA A 258 -26.31 14.61 12.43
C ALA A 258 -25.79 14.04 13.75
N LYS A 259 -26.19 14.58 14.90
CA LYS A 259 -25.83 14.02 16.21
C LYS A 259 -26.27 12.56 16.37
N ARG A 260 -27.44 12.21 15.87
CA ARG A 260 -27.95 10.83 15.91
C ARG A 260 -27.17 9.90 14.99
N ILE A 261 -26.87 10.33 13.76
CA ILE A 261 -26.22 9.49 12.74
C ILE A 261 -24.73 9.32 13.04
N PHE A 262 -24.04 10.39 13.38
CA PHE A 262 -22.59 10.36 13.63
C PHE A 262 -22.25 9.87 15.05
N GLY A 263 -23.14 9.99 16.02
CA GLY A 263 -22.91 9.50 17.38
C GLY A 263 -21.59 10.01 17.97
N SER A 264 -20.67 9.10 18.30
CA SER A 264 -19.34 9.43 18.84
C SER A 264 -18.43 10.16 17.83
N HIS A 265 -18.74 10.12 16.55
CA HIS A 265 -17.96 10.78 15.49
C HIS A 265 -18.45 12.20 15.18
N TYR A 266 -19.49 12.69 15.90
CA TYR A 266 -20.13 13.96 15.59
C TYR A 266 -19.17 15.16 15.68
N ASP A 267 -18.30 15.21 16.69
CA ASP A 267 -17.38 16.32 16.88
C ASP A 267 -16.33 16.39 15.73
N VAL A 268 -15.87 15.25 15.26
CA VAL A 268 -14.95 15.14 14.11
C VAL A 268 -15.67 15.62 12.85
N TYR A 269 -16.87 15.10 12.59
CA TYR A 269 -17.71 15.55 11.48
C TYR A 269 -17.91 17.07 11.50
N GLN A 270 -18.33 17.64 12.64
CA GLN A 270 -18.60 19.06 12.75
C GLN A 270 -17.34 19.90 12.51
N GLY A 271 -16.19 19.48 13.02
CA GLY A 271 -14.91 20.13 12.81
C GLY A 271 -14.52 20.16 11.33
N MET A 272 -14.71 19.07 10.62
CA MET A 272 -14.45 18.99 9.17
C MET A 272 -15.47 19.77 8.35
N HIS A 273 -16.77 19.55 8.62
CA HIS A 273 -17.88 20.20 7.89
C HIS A 273 -17.84 21.72 7.98
N SER A 274 -17.52 22.28 9.16
CA SER A 274 -17.46 23.73 9.36
C SER A 274 -16.17 24.39 8.86
N ASN A 275 -15.14 23.59 8.52
CA ASN A 275 -13.85 24.12 8.07
C ASN A 275 -13.81 24.20 6.54
N GLU A 276 -14.01 25.43 6.01
CA GLU A 276 -14.03 25.67 4.57
C GLU A 276 -12.68 25.38 3.91
N ASP A 277 -11.57 25.70 4.56
CA ASP A 277 -10.22 25.46 4.01
C ASP A 277 -9.94 23.96 3.84
N VAL A 278 -10.36 23.14 4.79
CA VAL A 278 -10.23 21.66 4.71
C VAL A 278 -11.11 21.11 3.59
N ARG A 279 -12.38 21.53 3.50
CA ARG A 279 -13.28 21.08 2.43
C ARG A 279 -12.73 21.42 1.05
N GLU A 280 -12.21 22.64 0.91
CA GLU A 280 -11.66 23.13 -0.34
C GLU A 280 -10.37 22.38 -0.74
N ALA A 281 -9.47 22.12 0.22
CA ALA A 281 -8.26 21.35 -0.01
C ALA A 281 -8.57 19.91 -0.48
N VAL A 282 -9.51 19.25 0.19
CA VAL A 282 -9.97 17.89 -0.18
C VAL A 282 -10.61 17.90 -1.58
N ARG A 283 -11.45 18.90 -1.89
CA ARG A 283 -12.07 19.05 -3.21
C ARG A 283 -11.01 19.20 -4.31
N GLN A 284 -10.04 20.08 -4.12
CA GLN A 284 -8.98 20.32 -5.09
C GLN A 284 -8.17 19.05 -5.34
N GLU A 285 -7.82 18.32 -4.29
CA GLU A 285 -7.05 17.09 -4.42
C GLU A 285 -7.83 16.02 -5.19
N GLN A 286 -9.08 15.78 -4.86
CA GLN A 286 -9.90 14.79 -5.56
C GLN A 286 -10.21 15.21 -7.01
N LEU A 287 -10.31 16.50 -7.30
CA LEU A 287 -10.39 16.98 -8.69
C LEU A 287 -9.10 16.70 -9.46
N ARG A 288 -7.91 16.93 -8.87
CA ARG A 288 -6.63 16.58 -9.51
C ARG A 288 -6.55 15.08 -9.82
N GLN A 289 -6.89 14.24 -8.84
CA GLN A 289 -6.89 12.79 -9.01
C GLN A 289 -7.87 12.35 -10.13
N TYR A 290 -9.07 12.91 -10.15
CA TYR A 290 -10.04 12.62 -11.21
C TYR A 290 -9.56 13.05 -12.60
N ILE A 291 -8.99 14.25 -12.70
CA ILE A 291 -8.43 14.79 -13.95
C ILE A 291 -7.32 13.87 -14.46
N GLN A 292 -6.40 13.47 -13.59
CA GLN A 292 -5.29 12.58 -13.92
C GLN A 292 -5.79 11.18 -14.34
N ALA A 293 -6.70 10.59 -13.57
CA ALA A 293 -7.23 9.25 -13.85
C ALA A 293 -8.04 9.16 -15.14
N ASN A 294 -8.64 10.28 -15.60
CA ASN A 294 -9.47 10.34 -16.79
C ASN A 294 -8.81 11.10 -17.97
N ASP A 295 -7.53 11.44 -17.87
CA ASP A 295 -6.75 12.16 -18.90
C ASP A 295 -7.44 13.46 -19.36
N LEU A 296 -8.07 14.19 -18.44
CA LEU A 296 -8.73 15.45 -18.74
C LEU A 296 -7.74 16.59 -18.81
N GLN A 297 -7.98 17.54 -19.72
CA GLN A 297 -7.13 18.72 -19.90
C GLN A 297 -7.64 19.92 -19.08
N ALA A 298 -7.91 19.69 -17.79
CA ALA A 298 -8.35 20.74 -16.87
C ALA A 298 -7.22 21.15 -15.93
N THR A 299 -7.10 22.45 -15.68
CA THR A 299 -6.12 23.05 -14.76
C THR A 299 -6.77 23.93 -13.70
N CYS A 300 -8.06 24.20 -13.84
CA CYS A 300 -8.86 25.03 -12.95
C CYS A 300 -10.24 24.45 -12.76
N TYR A 301 -10.90 24.85 -11.66
CA TYR A 301 -12.36 24.72 -11.56
C TYR A 301 -12.98 26.08 -11.21
N GLN A 302 -14.27 26.25 -11.46
CA GLN A 302 -14.97 27.52 -11.25
C GLN A 302 -16.41 27.27 -10.80
N ASP A 303 -16.76 27.78 -9.63
CA ASP A 303 -18.14 27.86 -9.20
C ASP A 303 -18.84 29.10 -9.78
N TYR A 304 -20.17 29.01 -9.90
CA TYR A 304 -20.96 30.07 -10.49
C TYR A 304 -20.82 31.39 -9.71
N GLY A 305 -20.41 32.45 -10.42
CA GLY A 305 -20.25 33.79 -9.85
C GLY A 305 -18.93 34.04 -9.12
N TRP A 306 -18.03 33.07 -9.08
CA TRP A 306 -16.70 33.17 -8.44
C TRP A 306 -15.57 33.11 -9.46
N ASP A 307 -14.39 33.57 -9.05
CA ASP A 307 -13.19 33.43 -9.87
C ASP A 307 -12.77 31.95 -9.99
N ALA A 308 -12.08 31.64 -11.08
CA ALA A 308 -11.53 30.29 -11.25
C ALA A 308 -10.42 30.01 -10.24
N VAL A 309 -10.45 28.82 -9.65
CA VAL A 309 -9.44 28.31 -8.71
C VAL A 309 -8.50 27.38 -9.46
N LYS A 310 -7.21 27.57 -9.31
CA LYS A 310 -6.18 26.73 -9.93
C LYS A 310 -6.05 25.41 -9.16
N LEU A 311 -6.00 24.31 -9.91
CA LEU A 311 -5.76 22.95 -9.41
C LEU A 311 -4.28 22.60 -9.40
#